data_39da79703f884a52f3ee8bd948ed5fc8
#
_entry.id   39da79703f884a52f3ee8bd948ed5fc8
#
_cell.length_a   1.000
_cell.length_b   1.000
_cell.length_c   1.000
_cell.angle_alpha   90.00
_cell.angle_beta   90.00
_cell.angle_gamma   90.00
#
_symmetry.space_group_name_H-M   'P 1'
#
loop_
_entity.id
_entity.type
_entity.pdbx_description
1 polymer ?
#
loop_
_entity_poly.entity_id
_entity_poly.type
_entity_poly.pdbx_seq_one_letter_code
_entity_poly.pdbx_strand_id
1 'polypeptide(L)'
;MIRVFDTDIARKCGVNAATVASFLWDRIYSEDDYKTEYGVEWTRVSQKTMTANMPHMSVKMIANAVKKLKNKGYIKVSKFNDSKFDKTNWYAFTDFGFEAMNKDEE
;
A
#
# COMPACT_ATOMS: atom_id res chain seq x y z
N MET A 1 -1.96 -18.77 -4.38
CA MET A 1 -2.59 -18.60 -3.06
C MET A 1 -2.90 -17.13 -2.81
N ILE A 2 -4.09 -16.86 -2.30
CA ILE A 2 -4.47 -15.47 -1.99
C ILE A 2 -3.87 -15.10 -0.65
N ARG A 3 -3.08 -14.03 -0.63
CA ARG A 3 -2.48 -13.50 0.58
C ARG A 3 -3.45 -12.51 1.22
N VAL A 4 -3.72 -12.68 2.51
CA VAL A 4 -4.54 -11.73 3.26
C VAL A 4 -3.67 -10.63 3.83
N PHE A 5 -2.54 -10.99 4.42
CA PHE A 5 -1.54 -10.04 4.92
C PHE A 5 -0.21 -10.75 5.18
N ASP A 6 0.86 -9.98 5.23
CA ASP A 6 2.20 -10.48 5.51
C ASP A 6 2.42 -10.57 7.01
N THR A 7 2.83 -11.75 7.50
CA THR A 7 2.98 -11.98 8.96
C THR A 7 4.13 -11.18 9.56
N ASP A 8 5.22 -10.97 8.83
CA ASP A 8 6.34 -10.17 9.35
C ASP A 8 5.95 -8.71 9.48
N ILE A 9 5.24 -8.17 8.50
CA ILE A 9 4.74 -6.80 8.56
C ILE A 9 3.71 -6.68 9.68
N ALA A 10 2.84 -7.68 9.84
CA ALA A 10 1.86 -7.68 10.92
C ALA A 10 2.53 -7.64 12.29
N ARG A 11 3.63 -8.36 12.45
CA ARG A 11 4.38 -8.38 13.71
C ARG A 11 5.04 -7.04 14.01
N LYS A 12 5.60 -6.38 12.97
CA LYS A 12 6.34 -5.13 13.14
C LYS A 12 5.45 -3.88 13.14
N CYS A 13 4.37 -3.90 12.36
CA CYS A 13 3.53 -2.71 12.12
C CYS A 13 2.08 -2.90 12.55
N GLY A 14 1.67 -4.12 12.89
CA GLY A 14 0.29 -4.45 13.23
C GLY A 14 -0.48 -5.04 12.06
N VAL A 15 -1.57 -5.71 12.36
CA VAL A 15 -2.40 -6.41 11.37
C VAL A 15 -3.02 -5.42 10.38
N ASN A 16 -3.47 -4.25 10.85
CA ASN A 16 -4.06 -3.25 9.98
C ASN A 16 -3.08 -2.78 8.91
N ALA A 17 -1.83 -2.53 9.31
CA ALA A 17 -0.79 -2.12 8.36
C ALA A 17 -0.49 -3.24 7.36
N ALA A 18 -0.43 -4.49 7.80
CA ALA A 18 -0.21 -5.63 6.93
C ALA A 18 -1.35 -5.79 5.92
N THR A 19 -2.58 -5.55 6.35
CA THR A 19 -3.76 -5.61 5.47
C THR A 19 -3.68 -4.54 4.37
N VAL A 20 -3.31 -3.32 4.74
CA VAL A 20 -3.13 -2.22 3.77
C VAL A 20 -2.01 -2.56 2.79
N ALA A 21 -0.89 -3.10 3.27
CA ALA A 21 0.22 -3.50 2.42
C ALA A 21 -0.22 -4.55 1.39
N SER A 22 -0.98 -5.56 1.82
CA SER A 22 -1.50 -6.59 0.92
C SER A 22 -2.46 -6.01 -0.12
N PHE A 23 -3.31 -5.09 0.27
CA PHE A 23 -4.21 -4.40 -0.65
C PHE A 23 -3.42 -3.66 -1.74
N LEU A 24 -2.42 -2.89 -1.35
CA LEU A 24 -1.58 -2.15 -2.30
C LEU A 24 -0.79 -3.08 -3.21
N TRP A 25 -0.25 -4.16 -2.65
CA TRP A 25 0.49 -5.17 -3.42
C TRP A 25 -0.39 -5.78 -4.51
N ASP A 26 -1.62 -6.16 -4.15
CA ASP A 26 -2.54 -6.76 -5.08
C ASP A 26 -2.92 -5.81 -6.22
N ARG A 27 -3.12 -4.53 -5.93
CA ARG A 27 -3.43 -3.54 -6.97
C ARG A 27 -2.30 -3.43 -7.98
N ILE A 28 -1.06 -3.44 -7.52
CA ILE A 28 0.10 -3.26 -8.40
C ILE A 28 0.42 -4.55 -9.15
N TYR A 29 0.51 -5.67 -8.45
CA TYR A 29 1.08 -6.90 -9.00
C TYR A 29 0.07 -7.96 -9.42
N SER A 30 -1.17 -7.88 -8.94
CA SER A 30 -2.21 -8.83 -9.31
C SER A 30 -3.26 -8.21 -10.23
N GLU A 31 -3.62 -6.96 -9.99
CA GLU A 31 -4.64 -6.26 -10.78
C GLU A 31 -4.04 -5.37 -11.87
N ASP A 32 -2.73 -5.20 -11.89
CA ASP A 32 -2.01 -4.34 -12.84
C ASP A 32 -2.52 -2.89 -12.85
N ASP A 33 -3.02 -2.43 -11.72
CA ASP A 33 -3.53 -1.06 -11.57
C ASP A 33 -2.41 -0.15 -11.06
N TYR A 34 -1.51 0.21 -11.97
CA TYR A 34 -0.35 1.02 -11.60
C TYR A 34 0.11 1.89 -12.76
N LYS A 35 0.96 2.86 -12.43
CA LYS A 35 1.66 3.71 -13.38
C LYS A 35 3.15 3.69 -13.02
N THR A 36 4.02 3.57 -14.02
CA THR A 36 5.46 3.57 -13.79
C THR A 36 6.00 5.00 -13.84
N GLU A 37 6.67 5.41 -12.77
CA GLU A 37 7.36 6.70 -12.69
C GLU A 37 8.73 6.49 -12.07
N TYR A 38 9.76 6.99 -12.73
CA TYR A 38 11.15 6.86 -12.28
C TYR A 38 11.56 5.41 -12.00
N GLY A 39 11.08 4.49 -12.86
CA GLY A 39 11.40 3.07 -12.74
C GLY A 39 10.67 2.34 -11.61
N VAL A 40 9.67 2.97 -11.01
CA VAL A 40 8.90 2.41 -9.89
C VAL A 40 7.43 2.33 -10.27
N GLU A 41 6.77 1.26 -9.88
CA GLU A 41 5.33 1.05 -10.12
C GLU A 41 4.53 1.65 -8.96
N TRP A 42 3.68 2.62 -9.30
CA TRP A 42 2.85 3.35 -8.34
C TRP A 42 1.38 3.07 -8.60
N THR A 43 0.60 2.87 -7.54
CA THR A 43 -0.86 2.76 -7.64
C THR A 43 -1.52 3.97 -7.01
N ARG A 44 -2.51 4.52 -7.71
CA ARG A 44 -3.30 5.65 -7.23
C ARG A 44 -4.56 5.13 -6.57
N VAL A 45 -4.78 5.47 -5.32
CA VAL A 45 -5.98 5.04 -4.62
C VAL A 45 -6.37 6.07 -3.57
N SER A 46 -7.67 6.43 -3.55
CA SER A 46 -8.20 7.38 -2.57
C SER A 46 -8.49 6.66 -1.26
N GLN A 47 -8.57 7.42 -0.17
CA GLN A 47 -8.98 6.88 1.12
C GLN A 47 -10.39 6.29 1.04
N LYS A 48 -11.27 6.89 0.24
CA LYS A 48 -12.62 6.38 0.02
C LYS A 48 -12.60 4.98 -0.57
N THR A 49 -11.76 4.76 -1.58
CA THR A 49 -11.60 3.45 -2.21
C THR A 49 -11.03 2.44 -1.23
N MET A 50 -10.02 2.84 -0.45
CA MET A 50 -9.44 1.97 0.57
C MET A 50 -10.49 1.55 1.60
N THR A 51 -11.29 2.51 2.09
CA THR A 51 -12.34 2.23 3.07
C THR A 51 -13.39 1.30 2.50
N ALA A 52 -13.76 1.46 1.23
CA ALA A 52 -14.72 0.58 0.56
C ALA A 52 -14.22 -0.85 0.45
N ASN A 53 -12.92 -1.05 0.27
CA ASN A 53 -12.32 -2.38 0.14
C ASN A 53 -11.93 -2.99 1.50
N MET A 54 -11.81 -2.17 2.52
CA MET A 54 -11.48 -2.62 3.88
C MET A 54 -12.48 -2.03 4.87
N PRO A 55 -13.78 -2.48 4.80
CA PRO A 55 -14.86 -1.83 5.55
C PRO A 55 -14.75 -1.96 7.06
N HIS A 56 -13.92 -2.88 7.56
CA HIS A 56 -13.65 -3.03 8.99
C HIS A 56 -12.68 -1.96 9.53
N MET A 57 -12.10 -1.13 8.63
CA MET A 57 -11.14 -0.11 9.01
C MET A 57 -11.71 1.28 8.72
N SER A 58 -11.60 2.18 9.70
CA SER A 58 -11.96 3.58 9.51
C SER A 58 -10.88 4.31 8.71
N VAL A 59 -11.22 5.49 8.21
CA VAL A 59 -10.25 6.35 7.52
C VAL A 59 -9.02 6.61 8.40
N LYS A 60 -9.25 6.85 9.69
CA LYS A 60 -8.16 7.10 10.63
C LYS A 60 -7.27 5.87 10.80
N MET A 61 -7.86 4.68 10.88
CA MET A 61 -7.10 3.43 11.00
C MET A 61 -6.24 3.20 9.76
N ILE A 62 -6.78 3.45 8.58
CA ILE A 62 -6.06 3.33 7.31
C ILE A 62 -4.90 4.34 7.26
N ALA A 63 -5.16 5.60 7.63
CA ALA A 63 -4.12 6.63 7.64
C ALA A 63 -2.97 6.26 8.59
N ASN A 64 -3.30 5.73 9.78
CA ASN A 64 -2.29 5.28 10.74
C ASN A 64 -1.49 4.09 10.20
N ALA A 65 -2.15 3.16 9.52
CA ALA A 65 -1.49 2.00 8.92
C ALA A 65 -0.51 2.44 7.84
N VAL A 66 -0.92 3.34 6.95
CA VAL A 66 -0.06 3.91 5.91
C VAL A 66 1.16 4.60 6.54
N LYS A 67 0.93 5.38 7.59
CA LYS A 67 2.00 6.09 8.28
C LYS A 67 3.03 5.11 8.86
N LYS A 68 2.58 4.02 9.47
CA LYS A 68 3.47 3.01 10.01
C LYS A 68 4.29 2.33 8.93
N LEU A 69 3.66 1.96 7.81
CA LEU A 69 4.35 1.34 6.69
C LEU A 69 5.41 2.28 6.11
N LYS A 70 5.07 3.55 5.95
CA LYS A 70 5.99 4.57 5.44
C LYS A 70 7.17 4.77 6.40
N ASN A 71 6.90 4.90 7.69
CA ASN A 71 7.94 5.14 8.70
C ASN A 71 8.89 3.95 8.85
N LYS A 72 8.40 2.74 8.64
CA LYS A 72 9.23 1.54 8.69
C LYS A 72 9.95 1.25 7.37
N GLY A 73 9.71 2.06 6.34
CA GLY A 73 10.42 1.95 5.08
C GLY A 73 9.87 0.92 4.10
N TYR A 74 8.64 0.44 4.30
CA TYR A 74 8.03 -0.54 3.38
C TYR A 74 7.43 0.10 2.15
N ILE A 75 6.87 1.31 2.27
CA ILE A 75 6.21 1.98 1.15
C ILE A 75 6.66 3.44 1.02
N LYS A 76 6.42 3.99 -0.18
CA LYS A 76 6.58 5.41 -0.50
C LYS A 76 5.23 5.98 -0.85
N VAL A 77 5.04 7.26 -0.57
CA VAL A 77 3.80 7.98 -0.90
C VAL A 77 4.18 9.23 -1.68
N SER A 78 3.44 9.51 -2.76
CA SER A 78 3.66 10.70 -3.57
C SER A 78 2.34 11.18 -4.17
N LYS A 79 2.39 12.31 -4.87
CA LYS A 79 1.23 12.89 -5.54
C LYS A 79 1.62 13.29 -6.97
N PHE A 80 1.36 12.39 -7.92
CA PHE A 80 1.64 12.62 -9.34
C PHE A 80 0.38 13.01 -10.10
N ASN A 81 -0.40 13.94 -9.53
CA ASN A 81 -1.68 14.31 -10.11
C ASN A 81 -1.53 15.53 -11.01
N ASP A 82 -2.23 15.54 -12.15
CA ASP A 82 -2.19 16.64 -13.11
C ASP A 82 -2.83 17.90 -12.54
N SER A 83 -3.84 17.76 -11.70
CA SER A 83 -4.52 18.90 -11.05
C SER A 83 -3.95 19.14 -9.66
N LYS A 84 -3.62 20.39 -9.36
CA LYS A 84 -3.18 20.76 -8.02
C LYS A 84 -4.29 20.63 -6.96
N PHE A 85 -5.53 20.48 -7.39
CA PHE A 85 -6.66 20.27 -6.50
C PHE A 85 -6.89 18.81 -6.17
N ASP A 86 -6.34 17.90 -6.98
CA ASP A 86 -6.44 16.47 -6.73
C ASP A 86 -5.32 16.06 -5.77
N LYS A 87 -5.70 15.72 -4.55
CA LYS A 87 -4.75 15.33 -3.49
C LYS A 87 -4.71 13.82 -3.24
N THR A 88 -5.23 13.03 -4.17
CA THR A 88 -5.18 11.58 -4.07
C THR A 88 -3.74 11.11 -4.06
N ASN A 89 -3.41 10.24 -3.11
CA ASN A 89 -2.06 9.72 -2.96
C ASN A 89 -1.78 8.59 -3.95
N TRP A 90 -0.52 8.53 -4.36
CA TRP A 90 0.06 7.41 -5.08
C TRP A 90 0.96 6.64 -4.14
N TYR A 91 0.91 5.31 -4.20
CA TYR A 91 1.65 4.43 -3.30
C TYR A 91 2.52 3.49 -4.10
N ALA A 92 3.73 3.23 -3.59
CA ALA A 92 4.66 2.28 -4.19
C ALA A 92 5.42 1.57 -3.07
N PHE A 93 5.94 0.38 -3.37
CA PHE A 93 6.81 -0.31 -2.44
C PHE A 93 8.25 0.15 -2.63
N THR A 94 8.97 0.29 -1.52
CA THR A 94 10.42 0.47 -1.55
C THR A 94 11.07 -0.85 -1.92
N ASP A 95 12.37 -0.85 -2.21
CA ASP A 95 13.09 -2.11 -2.45
C ASP A 95 12.98 -3.03 -1.24
N PHE A 96 13.10 -2.48 -0.05
CA PHE A 96 12.94 -3.21 1.20
C PHE A 96 11.53 -3.79 1.33
N GLY A 97 10.51 -2.98 1.04
CA GLY A 97 9.11 -3.44 1.09
C GLY A 97 8.80 -4.50 0.06
N PHE A 98 9.32 -4.33 -1.15
CA PHE A 98 9.15 -5.31 -2.22
C PHE A 98 9.73 -6.67 -1.81
N GLU A 99 10.94 -6.68 -1.27
CA GLU A 99 11.57 -7.92 -0.83
C GLU A 99 10.81 -8.58 0.32
N ALA A 100 10.34 -7.76 1.27
CA ALA A 100 9.58 -8.27 2.41
C ALA A 100 8.29 -8.96 1.97
N MET A 101 7.58 -8.38 0.99
CA MET A 101 6.33 -8.95 0.48
C MET A 101 6.59 -10.15 -0.42
N ASN A 102 7.61 -10.07 -1.25
CA ASN A 102 7.88 -11.07 -2.28
C ASN A 102 8.37 -12.41 -1.71
N LYS A 103 9.15 -12.38 -0.63
CA LYS A 103 9.68 -13.62 -0.04
C LYS A 103 8.60 -14.58 0.46
N ASP A 104 7.42 -14.08 0.77
CA ASP A 104 6.32 -14.91 1.26
C ASP A 104 5.57 -15.61 0.14
N GLU A 105 5.91 -15.34 -1.11
CA GLU A 105 5.28 -15.97 -2.25
C GLU A 105 5.99 -17.24 -2.71
N GLU A 106 7.10 -17.57 -2.09
CA GLU A 106 7.87 -18.77 -2.42
C GLU A 106 7.29 -20.04 -1.83
#